data_df0cdc5df9793e945b70c8fc5292135b
#
_entry.id   df0cdc5df9793e945b70c8fc5292135b
#
_cell.length_a   1.000
_cell.length_b   1.000
_cell.length_c   1.000
_cell.angle_alpha   90.00
_cell.angle_beta   90.00
_cell.angle_gamma   90.00
#
_symmetry.space_group_name_H-M   'P 1'
#
loop_
_entity.id
_entity.type
_entity.pdbx_description
1 polymer ?
#
loop_
_entity_poly.entity_id
_entity_poly.type
_entity_poly.pdbx_seq_one_letter_code
_entity_poly.pdbx_strand_id
1 'polypeptide(L)'
;MRLLGLLIAACVTISSTARAEDIVWSKVDDAMGRSAAVTQDVHRYGFPRTDLSVTLDGVTIKPSLALGGWVAFKPMGSQAMVMGDLVLLETEINPVMAKLIEGGLDITAIHNHLLRASPATFYMHVGGHGDPAKMAAVIHDALRSARLR
;
A
#
# COMPACT_ATOMS: atom_id res chain seq x y z
N MET A 1 -68.10 30.20 -21.68
CA MET A 1 -66.71 30.37 -21.16
C MET A 1 -66.30 29.09 -20.43
N ARG A 2 -65.43 28.28 -21.05
CA ARG A 2 -64.93 27.06 -20.43
C ARG A 2 -63.49 27.35 -19.96
N LEU A 3 -63.26 27.34 -18.61
CA LEU A 3 -61.92 27.44 -18.00
C LEU A 3 -61.24 26.07 -18.13
N LEU A 4 -60.14 26.06 -18.87
CA LEU A 4 -59.27 24.92 -19.00
C LEU A 4 -58.19 24.98 -17.86
N GLY A 5 -58.34 24.14 -16.82
CA GLY A 5 -57.39 24.06 -15.73
C GLY A 5 -56.11 23.28 -16.19
N LEU A 6 -54.96 23.95 -16.19
CA LEU A 6 -53.67 23.38 -16.48
C LEU A 6 -53.08 22.74 -15.18
N LEU A 7 -53.08 21.40 -15.13
CA LEU A 7 -52.39 20.64 -14.06
C LEU A 7 -50.88 20.56 -14.38
N ILE A 8 -50.08 21.29 -13.63
CA ILE A 8 -48.60 21.16 -13.66
C ILE A 8 -48.21 20.01 -12.74
N ALA A 9 -47.80 18.89 -13.30
CA ALA A 9 -47.21 17.80 -12.53
C ALA A 9 -45.75 18.14 -12.23
N ALA A 10 -45.45 18.45 -10.96
CA ALA A 10 -44.08 18.64 -10.49
C ALA A 10 -43.37 17.26 -10.37
N CYS A 11 -42.44 16.99 -11.28
CA CYS A 11 -41.59 15.81 -11.23
C CYS A 11 -40.49 16.04 -10.17
N VAL A 12 -40.64 15.49 -8.96
CA VAL A 12 -39.63 15.49 -7.93
C VAL A 12 -38.59 14.43 -8.28
N THR A 13 -37.44 14.82 -8.81
CA THR A 13 -36.30 13.93 -9.02
C THR A 13 -35.60 13.71 -7.67
N ILE A 14 -35.79 12.53 -7.08
CA ILE A 14 -35.05 12.09 -5.91
C ILE A 14 -33.64 11.71 -6.40
N SER A 15 -32.68 12.64 -6.22
CA SER A 15 -31.26 12.33 -6.41
C SER A 15 -30.79 11.42 -5.29
N SER A 16 -30.70 10.13 -5.55
CA SER A 16 -30.05 9.17 -4.64
C SER A 16 -28.57 9.48 -4.64
N THR A 17 -28.07 10.12 -3.57
CA THR A 17 -26.63 10.22 -3.32
C THR A 17 -26.14 8.83 -2.92
N ALA A 18 -25.53 8.11 -3.87
CA ALA A 18 -24.82 6.88 -3.57
C ALA A 18 -23.70 7.23 -2.56
N ARG A 19 -23.87 6.78 -1.32
CA ARG A 19 -22.82 6.90 -0.30
C ARG A 19 -21.68 5.97 -0.75
N ALA A 20 -20.48 6.52 -0.85
CA ALA A 20 -19.28 5.70 -1.09
C ALA A 20 -19.21 4.65 0.02
N GLU A 21 -19.05 3.37 -0.37
CA GLU A 21 -18.94 2.27 0.58
C GLU A 21 -17.66 2.44 1.38
N ASP A 22 -17.72 2.31 2.71
CA ASP A 22 -16.56 2.44 3.58
C ASP A 22 -15.58 1.28 3.32
N ILE A 23 -14.26 1.54 3.42
CA ILE A 23 -13.23 0.52 3.26
C ILE A 23 -13.39 -0.55 4.34
N VAL A 24 -13.49 -1.81 3.94
CA VAL A 24 -13.48 -2.96 4.85
C VAL A 24 -12.04 -3.36 5.14
N TRP A 25 -11.45 -2.77 6.18
CA TRP A 25 -10.03 -2.94 6.53
C TRP A 25 -9.62 -4.38 6.83
N SER A 26 -10.53 -5.23 7.35
CA SER A 26 -10.25 -6.65 7.54
C SER A 26 -9.90 -7.37 6.23
N LYS A 27 -10.49 -6.97 5.09
CA LYS A 27 -10.10 -7.50 3.77
C LYS A 27 -8.69 -7.09 3.35
N VAL A 28 -8.26 -5.89 3.77
CA VAL A 28 -6.90 -5.40 3.51
C VAL A 28 -5.90 -6.18 4.38
N ASP A 29 -6.22 -6.39 5.66
CA ASP A 29 -5.44 -7.21 6.58
C ASP A 29 -5.28 -8.65 6.08
N ASP A 30 -6.39 -9.27 5.64
CA ASP A 30 -6.40 -10.62 5.06
C ASP A 30 -5.52 -10.69 3.80
N ALA A 31 -5.65 -9.73 2.89
CA ALA A 31 -4.87 -9.66 1.66
C ALA A 31 -3.37 -9.45 1.95
N MET A 32 -3.04 -8.68 2.99
CA MET A 32 -1.67 -8.43 3.44
C MET A 32 -1.09 -9.58 4.28
N GLY A 33 -1.95 -10.49 4.77
CA GLY A 33 -1.58 -11.62 5.64
C GLY A 33 -1.17 -11.20 7.05
N ARG A 34 -1.54 -9.99 7.49
CA ARG A 34 -1.28 -9.44 8.84
C ARG A 34 -2.16 -8.25 9.15
N SER A 35 -2.33 -7.95 10.42
CA SER A 35 -3.06 -6.75 10.86
C SER A 35 -2.19 -5.50 10.80
N ALA A 36 -2.81 -4.36 10.49
CA ALA A 36 -2.18 -3.06 10.50
C ALA A 36 -1.96 -2.53 11.92
N ALA A 37 -0.88 -1.76 12.11
CA ALA A 37 -0.80 -0.78 13.17
C ALA A 37 -1.50 0.50 12.71
N VAL A 38 -2.53 0.95 13.43
CA VAL A 38 -3.34 2.12 13.04
C VAL A 38 -2.95 3.30 13.91
N THR A 39 -2.58 4.40 13.25
CA THR A 39 -2.31 5.69 13.90
C THR A 39 -3.08 6.76 13.15
N GLN A 40 -3.95 7.48 13.85
CA GLN A 40 -4.94 8.36 13.24
C GLN A 40 -5.80 7.56 12.25
N ASP A 41 -5.76 7.87 10.95
CA ASP A 41 -6.46 7.13 9.89
C ASP A 41 -5.50 6.37 8.94
N VAL A 42 -4.23 6.20 9.35
CA VAL A 42 -3.21 5.51 8.55
C VAL A 42 -3.03 4.09 9.05
N HIS A 43 -3.25 3.12 8.15
CA HIS A 43 -3.08 1.68 8.37
C HIS A 43 -1.70 1.26 7.87
N ARG A 44 -0.76 0.97 8.79
CA ARG A 44 0.65 0.66 8.48
C ARG A 44 0.96 -0.80 8.73
N TYR A 45 1.60 -1.45 7.76
CA TYR A 45 2.07 -2.83 7.79
C TYR A 45 3.59 -2.83 7.74
N GLY A 46 4.24 -3.44 8.73
CA GLY A 46 5.70 -3.52 8.84
C GLY A 46 6.25 -4.84 8.33
N PHE A 47 7.40 -4.79 7.66
CA PHE A 47 8.13 -5.95 7.11
C PHE A 47 9.60 -5.88 7.52
N PRO A 48 9.93 -6.08 8.82
CA PRO A 48 11.31 -6.05 9.27
C PRO A 48 12.10 -7.23 8.69
N ARG A 49 13.27 -6.96 8.11
CA ARG A 49 14.17 -7.96 7.53
C ARG A 49 14.91 -8.73 8.61
N THR A 50 14.18 -9.55 9.35
CA THR A 50 14.76 -10.42 10.39
C THR A 50 15.53 -11.61 9.83
N ASP A 51 15.39 -11.88 8.53
CA ASP A 51 16.05 -12.91 7.75
C ASP A 51 17.47 -12.52 7.33
N LEU A 52 17.82 -11.22 7.40
CA LEU A 52 19.13 -10.71 6.96
C LEU A 52 20.08 -10.51 8.15
N SER A 53 21.34 -10.81 7.90
CA SER A 53 22.47 -10.41 8.77
C SER A 53 23.32 -9.39 8.03
N VAL A 54 22.99 -8.12 8.21
CA VAL A 54 23.67 -6.99 7.55
C VAL A 54 24.69 -6.40 8.52
N THR A 55 25.91 -6.15 8.04
CA THR A 55 26.96 -5.46 8.80
C THR A 55 27.38 -4.18 8.10
N LEU A 56 27.70 -3.17 8.87
CA LEU A 56 28.29 -1.91 8.42
C LEU A 56 29.46 -1.57 9.32
N ASP A 57 30.65 -1.45 8.72
CA ASP A 57 31.91 -1.16 9.45
C ASP A 57 32.13 -2.08 10.68
N GLY A 58 31.81 -3.38 10.53
CA GLY A 58 31.94 -4.40 11.56
C GLY A 58 30.77 -4.45 12.58
N VAL A 59 29.79 -3.56 12.50
CA VAL A 59 28.62 -3.52 13.38
C VAL A 59 27.43 -4.20 12.72
N THR A 60 26.78 -5.15 13.42
CA THR A 60 25.54 -5.77 12.95
C THR A 60 24.37 -4.80 13.06
N ILE A 61 23.72 -4.53 11.92
CA ILE A 61 22.56 -3.66 11.84
C ILE A 61 21.30 -4.44 12.21
N LYS A 62 20.59 -3.99 13.24
CA LYS A 62 19.32 -4.58 13.66
C LYS A 62 18.18 -4.09 12.76
N PRO A 63 17.14 -4.92 12.49
CA PRO A 63 15.99 -4.51 11.69
C PRO A 63 15.35 -3.21 12.15
N SER A 64 15.21 -3.01 13.46
CA SER A 64 14.63 -1.79 14.04
C SER A 64 15.49 -0.53 13.86
N LEU A 65 16.79 -0.70 13.53
CA LEU A 65 17.67 0.45 13.28
C LEU A 65 17.51 0.97 11.84
N ALA A 66 17.58 0.07 10.84
CA ALA A 66 17.58 0.49 9.43
C ALA A 66 16.96 -0.51 8.45
N LEU A 67 16.58 -1.73 8.86
CA LEU A 67 16.10 -2.77 7.96
C LEU A 67 14.59 -3.03 8.11
N GLY A 68 13.83 -2.01 8.47
CA GLY A 68 12.39 -2.09 8.70
C GLY A 68 11.59 -1.62 7.48
N GLY A 69 11.33 -2.49 6.51
CA GLY A 69 10.40 -2.19 5.41
C GLY A 69 8.97 -1.98 5.91
N TRP A 70 8.17 -1.24 5.16
CA TRP A 70 6.77 -0.95 5.51
C TRP A 70 5.96 -0.51 4.29
N VAL A 71 4.64 -0.67 4.39
CA VAL A 71 3.66 0.02 3.55
C VAL A 71 2.55 0.61 4.43
N ALA A 72 1.95 1.70 4.01
CA ALA A 72 0.89 2.37 4.75
C ALA A 72 -0.21 2.85 3.81
N PHE A 73 -1.45 2.62 4.23
CA PHE A 73 -2.66 3.02 3.50
C PHE A 73 -3.34 4.16 4.23
N LYS A 74 -3.70 5.21 3.49
CA LYS A 74 -4.56 6.30 3.94
C LYS A 74 -5.88 6.28 3.17
N PRO A 75 -7.04 6.24 3.86
CA PRO A 75 -8.34 6.23 3.18
C PRO A 75 -8.59 7.51 2.39
N MET A 76 -9.26 7.36 1.24
CA MET A 76 -9.72 8.40 0.34
C MET A 76 -11.13 8.05 -0.16
N GLY A 77 -12.13 8.16 0.71
CA GLY A 77 -13.47 7.65 0.44
C GLY A 77 -13.48 6.12 0.42
N SER A 78 -13.98 5.50 -0.65
CA SER A 78 -13.96 4.04 -0.85
C SER A 78 -12.62 3.50 -1.37
N GLN A 79 -11.68 4.36 -1.71
CA GLN A 79 -10.33 4.04 -2.15
C GLN A 79 -9.30 4.40 -1.08
N ALA A 80 -8.05 4.05 -1.32
CA ALA A 80 -6.92 4.48 -0.50
C ALA A 80 -5.74 4.92 -1.37
N MET A 81 -4.93 5.81 -0.81
CA MET A 81 -3.55 6.01 -1.22
C MET A 81 -2.67 5.02 -0.47
N VAL A 82 -1.73 4.38 -1.16
CA VAL A 82 -0.66 3.60 -0.54
C VAL A 82 0.68 4.27 -0.76
N MET A 83 1.52 4.24 0.26
CA MET A 83 2.95 4.56 0.18
C MET A 83 3.73 3.50 0.95
N GLY A 84 4.99 3.27 0.56
CA GLY A 84 5.81 2.30 1.24
C GLY A 84 7.30 2.50 0.99
N ASP A 85 8.09 1.80 1.81
CA ASP A 85 9.53 1.72 1.72
C ASP A 85 9.94 0.27 2.00
N LEU A 86 10.35 -0.44 0.97
CA LEU A 86 10.70 -1.85 1.03
C LEU A 86 12.21 -2.01 1.10
N VAL A 87 12.70 -2.83 2.02
CA VAL A 87 14.12 -3.15 2.15
C VAL A 87 14.43 -4.44 1.40
N LEU A 88 15.26 -4.36 0.38
CA LEU A 88 15.53 -5.43 -0.57
C LEU A 88 17.04 -5.70 -0.70
N LEU A 89 17.38 -6.95 -0.99
CA LEU A 89 18.68 -7.28 -1.56
C LEU A 89 18.70 -6.94 -3.06
N GLU A 90 19.88 -6.78 -3.66
CA GLU A 90 20.02 -6.51 -5.10
C GLU A 90 19.27 -7.52 -5.97
N THR A 91 19.34 -8.80 -5.62
CA THR A 91 18.66 -9.89 -6.35
C THR A 91 17.14 -9.87 -6.25
N GLU A 92 16.60 -9.16 -5.28
CA GLU A 92 15.16 -9.05 -5.01
C GLU A 92 14.52 -7.85 -5.71
N ILE A 93 15.30 -6.85 -6.13
CA ILE A 93 14.82 -5.61 -6.73
C ILE A 93 13.95 -5.89 -7.96
N ASN A 94 14.51 -6.54 -8.97
CA ASN A 94 13.81 -6.74 -10.25
C ASN A 94 12.53 -7.57 -10.12
N PRO A 95 12.51 -8.74 -9.43
CA PRO A 95 11.28 -9.51 -9.30
C PRO A 95 10.19 -8.80 -8.48
N VAL A 96 10.54 -8.06 -7.43
CA VAL A 96 9.58 -7.27 -6.64
C VAL A 96 9.04 -6.11 -7.47
N MET A 97 9.92 -5.35 -8.11
CA MET A 97 9.55 -4.21 -8.95
C MET A 97 8.60 -4.61 -10.08
N ALA A 98 8.90 -5.71 -10.80
CA ALA A 98 8.05 -6.18 -11.89
C ALA A 98 6.63 -6.47 -11.42
N LYS A 99 6.45 -7.20 -10.31
CA LYS A 99 5.13 -7.52 -9.75
C LYS A 99 4.36 -6.29 -9.29
N LEU A 100 5.03 -5.32 -8.66
CA LEU A 100 4.39 -4.08 -8.23
C LEU A 100 3.87 -3.28 -9.43
N ILE A 101 4.69 -3.11 -10.48
CA ILE A 101 4.33 -2.40 -11.71
C ILE A 101 3.21 -3.12 -12.46
N GLU A 102 3.30 -4.45 -12.63
CA GLU A 102 2.24 -5.25 -13.25
C GLU A 102 0.91 -5.13 -12.50
N GLY A 103 0.98 -4.99 -11.18
CA GLY A 103 -0.18 -4.77 -10.31
C GLY A 103 -0.68 -3.33 -10.27
N GLY A 104 -0.10 -2.41 -11.05
CA GLY A 104 -0.53 -1.02 -11.18
C GLY A 104 -0.03 -0.09 -10.07
N LEU A 105 1.04 -0.47 -9.38
CA LEU A 105 1.72 0.39 -8.40
C LEU A 105 2.92 1.10 -9.02
N ASP A 106 3.22 2.29 -8.52
CA ASP A 106 4.34 3.11 -8.95
C ASP A 106 5.59 2.83 -8.11
N ILE A 107 6.75 2.81 -8.75
CA ILE A 107 8.04 2.87 -8.08
C ILE A 107 8.54 4.30 -8.15
N THR A 108 8.64 4.96 -7.00
CA THR A 108 8.99 6.39 -6.94
C THR A 108 10.47 6.64 -6.70
N ALA A 109 11.18 5.68 -6.10
CA ALA A 109 12.64 5.72 -5.96
C ALA A 109 13.21 4.33 -5.65
N ILE A 110 14.46 4.13 -6.00
CA ILE A 110 15.29 3.01 -5.52
C ILE A 110 16.66 3.60 -5.17
N HIS A 111 17.11 3.37 -3.95
CA HIS A 111 18.41 3.89 -3.50
C HIS A 111 18.98 3.04 -2.35
N ASN A 112 20.23 3.33 -1.97
CA ASN A 112 20.90 2.70 -0.86
C ASN A 112 21.00 3.69 0.32
N HIS A 113 20.67 3.24 1.53
CA HIS A 113 20.89 4.03 2.77
C HIS A 113 22.23 3.71 3.42
N LEU A 114 22.71 2.47 3.27
CA LEU A 114 23.83 1.94 4.01
C LEU A 114 25.01 1.64 3.06
N LEU A 115 25.73 2.69 2.64
CA LEU A 115 26.93 2.51 1.84
C LEU A 115 27.94 1.65 2.61
N ARG A 116 28.59 0.69 1.89
CA ARG A 116 29.53 -0.28 2.43
C ARG A 116 28.93 -1.38 3.32
N ALA A 117 27.58 -1.44 3.44
CA ALA A 117 26.94 -2.55 4.13
C ALA A 117 27.15 -3.88 3.39
N SER A 118 27.23 -4.97 4.13
CA SER A 118 27.34 -6.32 3.58
C SER A 118 26.34 -7.26 4.28
N PRO A 119 25.44 -7.93 3.52
CA PRO A 119 25.15 -7.68 2.12
C PRO A 119 24.61 -6.26 1.88
N ALA A 120 24.79 -5.74 0.67
CA ALA A 120 24.19 -4.46 0.28
C ALA A 120 22.67 -4.54 0.30
N THR A 121 22.02 -3.54 0.90
CA THR A 121 20.56 -3.39 0.94
C THR A 121 20.12 -2.15 0.21
N PHE A 122 18.96 -2.25 -0.45
CA PHE A 122 18.35 -1.19 -1.22
C PHE A 122 16.97 -0.89 -0.67
N TYR A 123 16.54 0.35 -0.84
CA TYR A 123 15.26 0.86 -0.37
C TYR A 123 14.44 1.25 -1.57
N MET A 124 13.31 0.57 -1.75
CA MET A 124 12.38 0.80 -2.87
C MET A 124 11.14 1.50 -2.36
N HIS A 125 10.96 2.74 -2.78
CA HIS A 125 9.74 3.49 -2.47
C HIS A 125 8.65 3.15 -3.48
N VAL A 126 7.48 2.82 -2.94
CA VAL A 126 6.30 2.46 -3.71
C VAL A 126 5.16 3.42 -3.42
N GLY A 127 4.28 3.61 -4.39
CA GLY A 127 3.11 4.45 -4.26
C GLY A 127 1.98 3.98 -5.16
N GLY A 128 0.76 4.48 -4.90
CA GLY A 128 -0.39 4.18 -5.73
C GLY A 128 -1.70 4.63 -5.12
N HIS A 129 -2.77 4.56 -5.91
CA HIS A 129 -4.13 4.88 -5.51
C HIS A 129 -5.08 3.83 -6.06
N GLY A 130 -6.10 3.46 -5.29
CA GLY A 130 -7.12 2.52 -5.76
C GLY A 130 -7.79 1.73 -4.65
N ASP A 131 -8.28 0.55 -5.02
CA ASP A 131 -8.87 -0.41 -4.09
C ASP A 131 -7.77 -0.94 -3.14
N PRO A 132 -7.87 -0.68 -1.83
CA PRO A 132 -6.82 -1.03 -0.90
C PRO A 132 -6.59 -2.54 -0.76
N ALA A 133 -7.64 -3.37 -0.88
CA ALA A 133 -7.50 -4.83 -0.79
C ALA A 133 -6.76 -5.39 -2.01
N LYS A 134 -7.03 -4.85 -3.21
CA LYS A 134 -6.30 -5.24 -4.43
C LYS A 134 -4.83 -4.83 -4.36
N MET A 135 -4.54 -3.57 -3.95
CA MET A 135 -3.16 -3.10 -3.78
C MET A 135 -2.41 -3.93 -2.73
N ALA A 136 -3.07 -4.27 -1.61
CA ALA A 136 -2.50 -5.13 -0.57
C ALA A 136 -2.14 -6.52 -1.11
N ALA A 137 -3.01 -7.14 -1.91
CA ALA A 137 -2.74 -8.44 -2.52
C ALA A 137 -1.53 -8.40 -3.46
N VAL A 138 -1.41 -7.34 -4.28
CA VAL A 138 -0.26 -7.11 -5.18
C VAL A 138 1.03 -6.98 -4.38
N ILE A 139 1.02 -6.15 -3.33
CA ILE A 139 2.19 -5.94 -2.47
C ILE A 139 2.60 -7.25 -1.80
N HIS A 140 1.63 -7.97 -1.21
CA HIS A 140 1.91 -9.25 -0.56
C HIS A 140 2.52 -10.27 -1.51
N ASP A 141 1.98 -10.40 -2.75
CA ASP A 141 2.55 -11.30 -3.75
C ASP A 141 3.96 -10.88 -4.19
N ALA A 142 4.21 -9.58 -4.37
CA ALA A 142 5.53 -9.06 -4.66
C ALA A 142 6.54 -9.38 -3.55
N LEU A 143 6.17 -9.16 -2.28
CA LEU A 143 7.02 -9.44 -1.12
C LEU A 143 7.32 -10.95 -0.97
N ARG A 144 6.35 -11.81 -1.26
CA ARG A 144 6.56 -13.27 -1.24
C ARG A 144 7.60 -13.72 -2.26
N SER A 145 7.72 -13.06 -3.40
CA SER A 145 8.73 -13.37 -4.41
C SER A 145 10.17 -13.12 -3.92
N ALA A 146 10.32 -12.20 -2.96
CA ALA A 146 11.58 -11.90 -2.27
C ALA A 146 11.72 -12.63 -0.92
N ARG A 147 10.87 -13.62 -0.61
CA ARG A 147 10.82 -14.34 0.67
C ARG A 147 10.61 -13.44 1.89
N LEU A 148 10.11 -12.24 1.70
CA LEU A 148 9.70 -11.33 2.78
C LEU A 148 8.38 -11.84 3.38
N ARG A 149 8.38 -12.16 4.68
CA ARG A 149 7.20 -12.67 5.39
C ARG A 149 6.83 -11.77 6.56
#